data_80afb528bd04e0d02ebb88dc0866bfd4
#
_entry.id   80afb528bd04e0d02ebb88dc0866bfd4
#
_cell.length_a   1.000
_cell.length_b   1.000
_cell.length_c   1.000
_cell.angle_alpha   90.00
_cell.angle_beta   90.00
_cell.angle_gamma   90.00
#
_symmetry.space_group_name_H-M   'P 1'
#
loop_
_entity.id
_entity.type
_entity.pdbx_description
1 polymer ?
#
loop_
_entity_poly.entity_id
_entity_poly.type
_entity_poly.pdbx_seq_one_letter_code
_entity_poly.pdbx_strand_id
1 'polypeptide(L)'
;VKELNQSLGRRAVIKGAGMGLIAGGISTALPAQDATAGTEGGEIWSSEYWAKKGDIPLWMFRKRVGAPKAGEPSRPVLFFVHGSSVTSRVFDLNVPGKGEYSVMNEFARYGFDCWTMDHENYGKSGRTSGNADIKSGVEDLKAAVEVVTRETGRQKLHFLGESSGALRAGAYAMVAPERADRLVLAAFTYKGEGSPTLAKRAEQVDYYRTHNMRKRDREMIRSIATRDKPGTSDQAAVEVLADVEMQFGDQIPTGTYLDMVANLPVVDPRKVLSPVL
;
A
#
# COMPACT_ATOMS: atom_id res chain seq x y z
N VAL A 1 6.76 39.82 -27.18
CA VAL A 1 5.69 38.88 -26.95
C VAL A 1 5.83 38.43 -25.50
N LYS A 2 4.85 38.81 -24.65
CA LYS A 2 4.87 38.71 -23.21
C LYS A 2 4.56 37.27 -22.74
N GLU A 3 5.31 36.85 -21.77
CA GLU A 3 5.12 35.66 -20.92
C GLU A 3 3.74 35.66 -20.26
N LEU A 4 3.11 34.50 -20.21
CA LEU A 4 2.06 34.18 -19.26
C LEU A 4 2.42 32.85 -18.57
N ASN A 5 3.12 33.00 -17.45
CA ASN A 5 3.37 31.95 -16.48
C ASN A 5 2.12 31.88 -15.60
N GLN A 6 1.30 30.86 -15.75
CA GLN A 6 0.25 30.53 -14.78
C GLN A 6 0.50 29.15 -14.20
N SER A 7 0.88 29.16 -12.93
CA SER A 7 0.92 27.99 -12.06
C SER A 7 -0.49 27.42 -11.89
N LEU A 8 -0.75 26.28 -12.53
CA LEU A 8 -1.97 25.52 -12.31
C LEU A 8 -1.85 24.75 -10.99
N GLY A 9 -2.51 25.26 -9.97
CA GLY A 9 -2.62 24.61 -8.69
C GLY A 9 -3.38 23.28 -8.79
N ARG A 10 -2.91 22.28 -8.04
CA ARG A 10 -3.41 20.90 -7.97
C ARG A 10 -4.91 20.72 -7.62
N ARG A 11 -5.67 21.81 -7.49
CA ARG A 11 -7.11 21.80 -7.17
C ARG A 11 -8.07 21.79 -8.38
N ALA A 12 -7.58 21.82 -9.61
CA ALA A 12 -8.40 21.97 -10.81
C ALA A 12 -8.80 20.66 -11.51
N VAL A 13 -8.36 19.50 -11.05
CA VAL A 13 -8.60 18.20 -11.75
C VAL A 13 -9.91 17.49 -11.35
N ILE A 14 -10.64 17.99 -10.35
CA ILE A 14 -11.88 17.31 -9.86
C ILE A 14 -13.18 17.98 -10.33
N LYS A 15 -13.12 19.06 -11.09
CA LYS A 15 -14.34 19.73 -11.61
C LYS A 15 -14.37 19.73 -13.14
N GLY A 16 -14.83 18.64 -13.73
CA GLY A 16 -15.06 18.63 -15.16
C GLY A 16 -15.34 17.25 -15.75
N ALA A 17 -16.50 16.68 -15.44
CA ALA A 17 -17.13 15.72 -16.33
C ALA A 17 -18.58 15.55 -15.92
N GLY A 18 -19.48 15.95 -16.82
CA GLY A 18 -20.81 15.41 -16.82
C GLY A 18 -21.95 16.36 -17.08
N MET A 19 -22.30 16.57 -18.31
CA MET A 19 -23.68 16.80 -18.74
C MET A 19 -23.94 15.91 -19.96
N GLY A 20 -24.81 14.94 -19.78
CA GLY A 20 -25.39 14.12 -20.84
C GLY A 20 -26.67 13.51 -20.29
N LEU A 21 -27.80 14.14 -20.58
CA LEU A 21 -29.16 13.64 -20.33
C LEU A 21 -29.44 12.40 -21.18
N ILE A 22 -29.97 11.34 -20.58
CA ILE A 22 -31.05 10.52 -21.19
C ILE A 22 -31.86 9.85 -20.05
N ALA A 23 -33.16 9.80 -20.24
CA ALA A 23 -34.22 9.48 -19.33
C ALA A 23 -34.36 7.96 -18.97
N GLY A 24 -34.93 7.73 -17.77
CA GLY A 24 -35.79 6.58 -17.48
C GLY A 24 -35.16 5.44 -16.72
N GLY A 25 -35.30 5.43 -15.40
CA GLY A 25 -35.06 4.26 -14.55
C GLY A 25 -35.00 4.68 -13.09
N ILE A 26 -36.03 4.33 -12.32
CA ILE A 26 -36.09 4.59 -10.88
C ILE A 26 -34.98 3.79 -10.21
N SER A 27 -33.85 4.46 -9.94
CA SER A 27 -32.79 3.92 -9.11
C SER A 27 -32.90 4.63 -7.76
N THR A 28 -33.27 3.88 -6.73
CA THR A 28 -33.20 4.35 -5.34
C THR A 28 -31.74 4.58 -5.00
N ALA A 29 -31.28 5.82 -5.20
CA ALA A 29 -29.97 6.25 -4.73
C ALA A 29 -30.00 6.21 -3.21
N LEU A 30 -29.20 5.32 -2.62
CA LEU A 30 -28.79 5.43 -1.22
C LEU A 30 -28.10 6.78 -1.05
N PRO A 31 -28.42 7.55 0.01
CA PRO A 31 -27.76 8.82 0.25
C PRO A 31 -26.26 8.57 0.38
N ALA A 32 -25.47 9.24 -0.47
CA ALA A 32 -24.05 9.40 -0.24
C ALA A 32 -23.92 10.10 1.13
N GLN A 33 -23.41 9.41 2.12
CA GLN A 33 -22.95 10.08 3.33
C GLN A 33 -21.84 11.01 2.91
N ASP A 34 -22.09 12.30 2.92
CA ASP A 34 -21.08 13.34 2.82
C ASP A 34 -20.09 13.09 3.97
N ALA A 35 -18.96 12.48 3.61
CA ALA A 35 -17.78 12.54 4.45
C ALA A 35 -17.32 14.01 4.40
N THR A 36 -17.83 14.82 5.31
CA THR A 36 -17.20 16.10 5.63
C THR A 36 -15.81 15.77 6.11
N ALA A 37 -14.83 15.90 5.20
CA ALA A 37 -13.42 15.86 5.52
C ALA A 37 -13.10 17.10 6.38
N GLY A 38 -13.42 17.03 7.64
CA GLY A 38 -12.90 17.93 8.65
C GLY A 38 -11.44 17.56 8.83
N THR A 39 -10.54 18.48 8.50
CA THR A 39 -9.16 18.43 8.94
C THR A 39 -9.18 18.56 10.46
N GLU A 40 -9.30 17.44 11.16
CA GLU A 40 -9.14 17.42 12.61
C GLU A 40 -7.68 17.71 12.91
N GLY A 41 -7.37 18.93 13.36
CA GLY A 41 -6.05 19.36 13.81
C GLY A 41 -5.62 18.72 15.14
N GLY A 42 -5.91 17.42 15.32
CA GLY A 42 -5.56 16.66 16.51
C GLY A 42 -4.18 15.97 16.38
N GLU A 43 -3.60 15.65 17.53
CA GLU A 43 -2.32 14.91 17.61
C GLU A 43 -2.47 13.50 17.00
N ILE A 44 -1.49 13.09 16.20
CA ILE A 44 -1.42 11.75 15.65
C ILE A 44 -0.99 10.77 16.75
N TRP A 45 -1.88 9.87 17.09
CA TRP A 45 -1.61 8.73 17.95
C TRP A 45 -1.14 7.55 17.11
N SER A 46 -0.25 6.73 17.66
CA SER A 46 0.23 5.51 17.02
C SER A 46 0.44 4.37 18.01
N SER A 47 0.34 3.13 17.51
CA SER A 47 0.62 1.93 18.30
C SER A 47 1.07 0.77 17.41
N GLU A 48 1.89 -0.11 17.97
CA GLU A 48 2.31 -1.36 17.33
C GLU A 48 1.38 -2.50 17.75
N TYR A 49 1.16 -3.44 16.81
CA TYR A 49 0.37 -4.65 17.01
C TYR A 49 1.09 -5.85 16.38
N TRP A 50 0.60 -7.02 16.69
CA TRP A 50 1.12 -8.26 16.14
C TRP A 50 -0.04 -9.16 15.70
N ALA A 51 0.02 -9.61 14.44
CA ALA A 51 -0.78 -10.72 13.94
C ALA A 51 0.07 -12.00 13.95
N LYS A 52 -0.58 -13.15 13.78
CA LYS A 52 0.09 -14.45 13.64
C LYS A 52 -0.44 -15.19 12.43
N LYS A 53 0.46 -15.59 11.53
CA LYS A 53 0.20 -16.55 10.47
C LYS A 53 0.77 -17.89 10.92
N GLY A 54 -0.05 -18.74 11.53
CA GLY A 54 0.45 -19.89 12.30
C GLY A 54 1.38 -19.40 13.43
N ASP A 55 2.63 -19.86 13.42
CA ASP A 55 3.63 -19.44 14.40
C ASP A 55 4.45 -18.20 13.98
N ILE A 56 4.23 -17.69 12.77
CA ILE A 56 4.97 -16.54 12.24
C ILE A 56 4.38 -15.24 12.78
N PRO A 57 5.12 -14.46 13.60
CA PRO A 57 4.66 -13.16 14.06
C PRO A 57 4.76 -12.14 12.92
N LEU A 58 3.70 -11.38 12.68
CA LEU A 58 3.62 -10.32 11.70
C LEU A 58 3.46 -8.99 12.41
N TRP A 59 4.42 -8.12 12.24
CA TRP A 59 4.40 -6.78 12.83
C TRP A 59 3.43 -5.88 12.09
N MET A 60 2.64 -5.11 12.86
CA MET A 60 1.66 -4.17 12.37
C MET A 60 1.80 -2.82 13.05
N PHE A 61 1.41 -1.77 12.36
CA PHE A 61 1.43 -0.41 12.87
C PHE A 61 0.14 0.32 12.56
N ARG A 62 -0.36 1.07 13.53
CA ARG A 62 -1.61 1.84 13.46
C ARG A 62 -1.36 3.29 13.74
N LYS A 63 -2.01 4.19 12.96
CA LYS A 63 -2.01 5.63 13.18
C LYS A 63 -3.40 6.20 12.96
N ARG A 64 -3.77 7.17 13.80
CA ARG A 64 -5.01 7.94 13.67
C ARG A 64 -4.92 9.24 14.46
N VAL A 65 -5.80 10.20 14.20
CA VAL A 65 -5.93 11.37 15.06
C VAL A 65 -6.55 10.96 16.39
N GLY A 66 -5.83 11.18 17.49
CA GLY A 66 -6.22 10.82 18.86
C GLY A 66 -6.24 9.31 19.12
N ALA A 67 -6.01 8.92 20.37
CA ALA A 67 -6.09 7.52 20.80
C ALA A 67 -7.54 6.96 20.70
N PRO A 68 -7.72 5.65 20.43
CA PRO A 68 -9.05 5.02 20.48
C PRO A 68 -9.70 5.20 21.85
N LYS A 69 -11.00 5.49 21.86
CA LYS A 69 -11.79 5.62 23.09
C LYS A 69 -12.91 4.60 23.11
N ALA A 70 -13.18 4.05 24.28
CA ALA A 70 -14.31 3.14 24.46
C ALA A 70 -15.63 3.81 24.05
N GLY A 71 -16.43 3.12 23.23
CA GLY A 71 -17.74 3.61 22.78
C GLY A 71 -17.71 4.67 21.68
N GLU A 72 -16.54 5.06 21.16
CA GLU A 72 -16.49 5.96 20.00
C GLU A 72 -16.96 5.25 18.72
N PRO A 73 -17.59 5.98 17.76
CA PRO A 73 -17.89 5.41 16.45
C PRO A 73 -16.63 4.94 15.74
N SER A 74 -16.67 3.75 15.14
CA SER A 74 -15.53 3.23 14.43
C SER A 74 -15.28 4.01 13.13
N ARG A 75 -14.03 4.45 12.91
CA ARG A 75 -13.59 5.18 11.71
C ARG A 75 -13.45 4.23 10.51
N PRO A 76 -13.53 4.72 9.27
CA PRO A 76 -13.15 3.93 8.12
C PRO A 76 -11.67 3.54 8.24
N VAL A 77 -11.36 2.26 7.98
CA VAL A 77 -10.00 1.75 8.05
C VAL A 77 -9.36 1.80 6.67
N LEU A 78 -8.15 2.33 6.59
CA LEU A 78 -7.29 2.26 5.40
C LEU A 78 -6.03 1.45 5.73
N PHE A 79 -5.89 0.29 5.07
CA PHE A 79 -4.77 -0.61 5.23
C PHE A 79 -3.78 -0.45 4.08
N PHE A 80 -2.53 -0.09 4.39
CA PHE A 80 -1.45 0.09 3.44
C PHE A 80 -0.66 -1.20 3.27
N VAL A 81 -0.42 -1.60 2.01
CA VAL A 81 0.27 -2.85 1.66
C VAL A 81 1.52 -2.55 0.84
N HIS A 82 2.70 -2.82 1.42
CA HIS A 82 3.98 -2.45 0.82
C HIS A 82 4.41 -3.36 -0.34
N GLY A 83 5.29 -2.84 -1.19
CA GLY A 83 5.87 -3.53 -2.35
C GLY A 83 7.00 -4.50 -2.01
N SER A 84 7.73 -4.95 -3.06
CA SER A 84 8.72 -6.04 -2.96
C SER A 84 10.05 -5.65 -2.31
N SER A 85 10.44 -4.39 -2.42
CA SER A 85 11.84 -4.00 -2.17
C SER A 85 12.02 -3.24 -0.87
N VAL A 86 10.93 -2.84 -0.25
CA VAL A 86 10.87 -2.01 0.95
C VAL A 86 9.88 -2.60 1.96
N THR A 87 9.97 -2.14 3.19
CA THR A 87 9.04 -2.48 4.28
C THR A 87 7.87 -1.50 4.30
N SER A 88 6.96 -1.67 5.24
CA SER A 88 5.84 -0.74 5.48
C SER A 88 6.30 0.68 5.87
N ARG A 89 7.58 0.87 6.19
CA ARG A 89 8.15 2.19 6.52
C ARG A 89 8.05 3.19 5.37
N VAL A 90 7.95 2.74 4.13
CA VAL A 90 7.73 3.62 2.98
C VAL A 90 6.48 4.50 3.12
N PHE A 91 5.50 4.08 3.90
CA PHE A 91 4.26 4.84 4.15
C PHE A 91 4.37 5.83 5.32
N ASP A 92 5.48 5.83 6.07
CA ASP A 92 5.62 6.60 7.29
C ASP A 92 7.06 7.08 7.51
N LEU A 93 7.46 8.08 6.71
CA LEU A 93 8.78 8.69 6.81
C LEU A 93 8.71 10.05 7.51
N ASN A 94 9.75 10.34 8.29
CA ASN A 94 10.04 11.67 8.81
C ASN A 94 11.39 12.13 8.25
N VAL A 95 11.40 13.23 7.49
CA VAL A 95 12.59 13.73 6.82
C VAL A 95 13.16 14.91 7.63
N PRO A 96 14.34 14.77 8.25
CA PRO A 96 14.95 15.83 9.05
C PRO A 96 15.03 17.17 8.29
N GLY A 97 14.57 18.24 8.92
CA GLY A 97 14.56 19.58 8.33
C GLY A 97 13.48 19.85 7.28
N LYS A 98 12.74 18.84 6.85
CA LYS A 98 11.64 18.97 5.88
C LYS A 98 10.28 18.51 6.42
N GLY A 99 10.29 17.94 7.64
CA GLY A 99 9.07 17.48 8.29
C GLY A 99 8.65 16.06 7.90
N GLU A 100 7.37 15.78 8.04
CA GLU A 100 6.85 14.45 7.79
C GLU A 100 6.57 14.19 6.29
N TYR A 101 6.95 12.99 5.86
CA TYR A 101 6.60 12.38 4.58
C TYR A 101 5.72 11.15 4.82
N SER A 102 4.82 11.27 5.80
CA SER A 102 3.95 10.18 6.22
C SER A 102 2.61 10.26 5.50
N VAL A 103 2.40 9.37 4.53
CA VAL A 103 1.09 9.22 3.91
C VAL A 103 0.06 8.68 4.91
N MET A 104 0.49 7.90 5.92
CA MET A 104 -0.38 7.45 6.99
C MET A 104 -0.90 8.62 7.85
N ASN A 105 -0.06 9.61 8.18
CA ASN A 105 -0.48 10.79 8.92
C ASN A 105 -1.47 11.62 8.12
N GLU A 106 -1.24 11.78 6.82
CA GLU A 106 -2.13 12.54 5.95
C GLU A 106 -3.54 11.92 5.88
N PHE A 107 -3.63 10.60 5.67
CA PHE A 107 -4.91 9.91 5.69
C PHE A 107 -5.55 9.85 7.08
N ALA A 108 -4.75 9.80 8.15
CA ALA A 108 -5.28 9.92 9.51
C ALA A 108 -5.96 11.29 9.73
N ARG A 109 -5.40 12.38 9.20
CA ARG A 109 -6.02 13.72 9.22
C ARG A 109 -7.29 13.81 8.37
N TYR A 110 -7.43 12.96 7.36
CA TYR A 110 -8.70 12.80 6.63
C TYR A 110 -9.74 11.94 7.37
N GLY A 111 -9.46 11.53 8.61
CA GLY A 111 -10.39 10.80 9.46
C GLY A 111 -10.31 9.29 9.35
N PHE A 112 -9.32 8.75 8.64
CA PHE A 112 -9.10 7.30 8.59
C PHE A 112 -8.38 6.77 9.83
N ASP A 113 -8.66 5.51 10.13
CA ASP A 113 -7.85 4.67 11.01
C ASP A 113 -6.86 3.92 10.11
N CYS A 114 -5.60 4.38 10.09
CA CYS A 114 -4.56 3.93 9.16
C CYS A 114 -3.78 2.76 9.74
N TRP A 115 -3.68 1.67 8.99
CA TRP A 115 -2.96 0.47 9.36
C TRP A 115 -1.96 0.07 8.29
N THR A 116 -0.88 -0.55 8.69
CA THR A 116 0.06 -1.22 7.80
C THR A 116 0.69 -2.42 8.49
N MET A 117 1.40 -3.25 7.75
CA MET A 117 2.15 -4.39 8.28
C MET A 117 3.45 -4.59 7.50
N ASP A 118 4.41 -5.22 8.14
CA ASP A 118 5.50 -5.88 7.42
C ASP A 118 5.08 -7.31 7.09
N HIS A 119 5.17 -7.70 5.82
CA HIS A 119 4.93 -9.08 5.41
C HIS A 119 6.00 -10.03 5.97
N GLU A 120 5.71 -11.33 5.98
CA GLU A 120 6.70 -12.37 6.29
C GLU A 120 8.04 -12.09 5.58
N ASN A 121 9.14 -12.24 6.28
CA ASN A 121 10.50 -11.97 5.82
C ASN A 121 10.84 -10.49 5.53
N TYR A 122 9.97 -9.54 5.91
CA TYR A 122 10.23 -8.10 5.82
C TYR A 122 10.27 -7.45 7.22
N GLY A 123 10.99 -6.34 7.32
CA GLY A 123 10.99 -5.42 8.47
C GLY A 123 11.13 -6.12 9.81
N LYS A 124 10.18 -5.87 10.70
CA LYS A 124 10.10 -6.45 12.05
C LYS A 124 9.38 -7.81 12.08
N SER A 125 8.75 -8.25 11.01
CA SER A 125 8.04 -9.54 10.96
C SER A 125 8.98 -10.74 11.00
N GLY A 126 8.42 -11.90 11.36
CA GLY A 126 9.14 -13.15 11.49
C GLY A 126 9.87 -13.56 10.22
N ARG A 127 11.02 -14.20 10.41
CA ARG A 127 11.87 -14.73 9.35
C ARG A 127 11.65 -16.23 9.20
N THR A 128 11.48 -16.67 7.97
CA THR A 128 11.35 -18.09 7.61
C THR A 128 12.26 -18.42 6.41
N SER A 129 12.31 -19.67 6.04
CA SER A 129 12.97 -20.10 4.80
C SER A 129 12.11 -19.86 3.55
N GLY A 130 10.87 -19.36 3.68
CA GLY A 130 9.99 -19.06 2.56
C GLY A 130 10.43 -17.85 1.74
N ASN A 131 9.92 -17.73 0.52
CA ASN A 131 10.24 -16.64 -0.39
C ASN A 131 9.25 -15.46 -0.35
N ALA A 132 8.20 -15.52 0.51
CA ALA A 132 7.18 -14.51 0.70
C ALA A 132 6.53 -14.02 -0.63
N ASP A 133 6.06 -14.96 -1.44
CA ASP A 133 5.36 -14.71 -2.69
C ASP A 133 4.01 -13.97 -2.51
N ILE A 134 3.28 -13.74 -3.57
CA ILE A 134 1.96 -13.07 -3.50
C ILE A 134 0.97 -13.89 -2.67
N LYS A 135 0.97 -15.22 -2.80
CA LYS A 135 0.08 -16.11 -2.04
C LYS A 135 0.39 -16.06 -0.55
N SER A 136 1.67 -16.11 -0.16
CA SER A 136 2.09 -15.92 1.23
C SER A 136 1.63 -14.57 1.78
N GLY A 137 1.75 -13.49 0.99
CA GLY A 137 1.26 -12.17 1.36
C GLY A 137 -0.25 -12.07 1.53
N VAL A 138 -1.04 -12.86 0.80
CA VAL A 138 -2.49 -12.98 1.01
C VAL A 138 -2.80 -13.60 2.38
N GLU A 139 -2.06 -14.65 2.77
CA GLU A 139 -2.22 -15.26 4.11
C GLU A 139 -1.77 -14.31 5.23
N ASP A 140 -0.74 -13.49 4.99
CA ASP A 140 -0.36 -12.41 5.93
C ASP A 140 -1.51 -11.42 6.12
N LEU A 141 -2.15 -10.98 5.02
CA LEU A 141 -3.28 -10.05 5.07
C LEU A 141 -4.50 -10.66 5.78
N LYS A 142 -4.79 -11.96 5.60
CA LYS A 142 -5.85 -12.64 6.35
C LYS A 142 -5.60 -12.53 7.86
N ALA A 143 -4.39 -12.84 8.30
CA ALA A 143 -4.02 -12.76 9.71
C ALA A 143 -4.10 -11.32 10.25
N ALA A 144 -3.64 -10.34 9.47
CA ALA A 144 -3.66 -8.93 9.86
C ALA A 144 -5.09 -8.37 9.95
N VAL A 145 -5.97 -8.69 8.99
CA VAL A 145 -7.36 -8.21 8.97
C VAL A 145 -8.14 -8.68 10.19
N GLU A 146 -7.89 -9.90 10.70
CA GLU A 146 -8.52 -10.38 11.94
C GLU A 146 -8.14 -9.50 13.14
N VAL A 147 -6.87 -9.08 13.23
CA VAL A 147 -6.43 -8.13 14.28
C VAL A 147 -7.13 -6.79 14.12
N VAL A 148 -7.13 -6.23 12.92
CA VAL A 148 -7.78 -4.94 12.65
C VAL A 148 -9.28 -5.00 12.97
N THR A 149 -9.96 -6.06 12.57
CA THR A 149 -11.38 -6.26 12.84
C THR A 149 -11.67 -6.29 14.34
N ARG A 150 -10.85 -7.00 15.10
CA ARG A 150 -10.97 -7.08 16.57
C ARG A 150 -10.77 -5.71 17.22
N GLU A 151 -9.76 -4.95 16.78
CA GLU A 151 -9.39 -3.66 17.37
C GLU A 151 -10.34 -2.51 16.98
N THR A 152 -10.99 -2.60 15.81
CA THR A 152 -11.79 -1.49 15.26
C THR A 152 -13.28 -1.80 15.14
N GLY A 153 -13.68 -3.06 15.19
CA GLY A 153 -15.04 -3.52 14.89
C GLY A 153 -15.40 -3.51 13.40
N ARG A 154 -14.48 -3.03 12.52
CA ARG A 154 -14.74 -2.95 11.08
C ARG A 154 -14.58 -4.31 10.42
N GLN A 155 -15.61 -4.75 9.70
CA GLN A 155 -15.60 -6.01 8.97
C GLN A 155 -15.02 -5.87 7.54
N LYS A 156 -15.15 -4.69 6.96
CA LYS A 156 -14.61 -4.35 5.63
C LYS A 156 -13.62 -3.20 5.74
N LEU A 157 -12.50 -3.34 5.07
CA LEU A 157 -11.40 -2.38 5.06
C LEU A 157 -11.16 -1.84 3.65
N HIS A 158 -10.70 -0.60 3.56
CA HIS A 158 -10.10 -0.08 2.34
C HIS A 158 -8.63 -0.49 2.29
N PHE A 159 -8.12 -0.84 1.11
CA PHE A 159 -6.72 -1.19 0.91
C PHE A 159 -6.05 -0.24 -0.08
N LEU A 160 -4.85 0.20 0.26
CA LEU A 160 -3.95 0.87 -0.66
C LEU A 160 -2.69 0.01 -0.80
N GLY A 161 -2.54 -0.65 -1.94
CA GLY A 161 -1.36 -1.44 -2.25
C GLY A 161 -0.47 -0.71 -3.25
N GLU A 162 0.84 -0.79 -3.06
CA GLU A 162 1.83 -0.21 -3.98
C GLU A 162 2.67 -1.33 -4.60
N SER A 163 2.82 -1.32 -5.94
CA SER A 163 3.63 -2.29 -6.69
C SER A 163 3.17 -3.73 -6.42
N SER A 164 4.02 -4.64 -5.92
CA SER A 164 3.58 -5.99 -5.53
C SER A 164 2.61 -5.98 -4.34
N GLY A 165 2.56 -4.92 -3.56
CA GLY A 165 1.51 -4.70 -2.56
C GLY A 165 0.14 -4.54 -3.19
N ALA A 166 0.05 -3.92 -4.38
CA ALA A 166 -1.17 -3.85 -5.16
C ALA A 166 -1.61 -5.25 -5.64
N LEU A 167 -0.65 -6.10 -6.03
CA LEU A 167 -0.94 -7.50 -6.38
C LEU A 167 -1.45 -8.29 -5.17
N ARG A 168 -0.83 -8.12 -3.99
CA ARG A 168 -1.28 -8.76 -2.75
C ARG A 168 -2.69 -8.30 -2.34
N ALA A 169 -2.95 -6.99 -2.38
CA ALA A 169 -4.27 -6.43 -2.06
C ALA A 169 -5.35 -6.91 -3.04
N GLY A 170 -5.06 -6.90 -4.33
CA GLY A 170 -5.97 -7.42 -5.35
C GLY A 170 -6.24 -8.93 -5.21
N ALA A 171 -5.19 -9.72 -4.96
CA ALA A 171 -5.31 -11.16 -4.74
C ALA A 171 -6.07 -11.47 -3.42
N TYR A 172 -5.85 -10.67 -2.37
CA TYR A 172 -6.62 -10.77 -1.13
C TYR A 172 -8.12 -10.50 -1.38
N ALA A 173 -8.45 -9.43 -2.10
CA ALA A 173 -9.84 -9.08 -2.41
C ALA A 173 -10.58 -10.14 -3.24
N MET A 174 -9.86 -10.96 -4.03
CA MET A 174 -10.46 -12.10 -4.73
C MET A 174 -10.88 -13.23 -3.79
N VAL A 175 -10.11 -13.47 -2.72
CA VAL A 175 -10.34 -14.63 -1.82
C VAL A 175 -11.12 -14.26 -0.57
N ALA A 176 -11.23 -12.98 -0.25
CA ALA A 176 -11.98 -12.45 0.89
C ALA A 176 -12.77 -11.17 0.49
N PRO A 177 -13.65 -11.26 -0.53
CA PRO A 177 -14.38 -10.08 -1.03
C PRO A 177 -15.29 -9.44 0.01
N GLU A 178 -15.74 -10.21 1.01
CA GLU A 178 -16.52 -9.71 2.14
C GLU A 178 -15.69 -8.85 3.12
N ARG A 179 -14.36 -8.89 3.03
CA ARG A 179 -13.43 -8.11 3.87
C ARG A 179 -12.85 -6.88 3.16
N ALA A 180 -12.96 -6.80 1.86
CA ALA A 180 -12.48 -5.67 1.05
C ALA A 180 -13.63 -4.74 0.69
N ASP A 181 -13.49 -3.45 1.03
CA ASP A 181 -14.48 -2.42 0.68
C ASP A 181 -14.07 -1.69 -0.61
N ARG A 182 -12.93 -1.03 -0.62
CA ARG A 182 -12.39 -0.30 -1.78
C ARG A 182 -10.90 -0.55 -1.90
N LEU A 183 -10.40 -0.55 -3.13
CA LEU A 183 -8.99 -0.79 -3.44
C LEU A 183 -8.39 0.41 -4.17
N VAL A 184 -7.20 0.81 -3.74
CA VAL A 184 -6.28 1.64 -4.52
C VAL A 184 -5.10 0.75 -4.89
N LEU A 185 -4.93 0.46 -6.18
CA LEU A 185 -3.89 -0.44 -6.69
C LEU A 185 -2.82 0.37 -7.42
N ALA A 186 -1.99 1.07 -6.64
CA ALA A 186 -0.93 1.95 -7.16
C ALA A 186 0.19 1.13 -7.82
N ALA A 187 0.61 1.54 -9.02
CA ALA A 187 1.63 0.84 -9.82
C ALA A 187 1.31 -0.65 -10.03
N PHE A 188 0.04 -0.98 -10.22
CA PHE A 188 -0.44 -2.35 -10.43
C PHE A 188 0.03 -2.90 -11.77
N THR A 189 0.49 -4.15 -11.77
CA THR A 189 0.94 -4.83 -12.98
C THR A 189 0.04 -6.02 -13.28
N TYR A 190 -0.80 -5.94 -14.32
CA TYR A 190 -1.68 -7.04 -14.71
C TYR A 190 -0.94 -8.16 -15.44
N LYS A 191 -0.40 -7.89 -16.63
CA LYS A 191 0.38 -8.84 -17.43
C LYS A 191 1.86 -8.51 -17.49
N GLY A 192 2.22 -7.24 -17.35
CA GLY A 192 3.59 -6.77 -17.38
C GLY A 192 4.22 -6.69 -18.77
N GLU A 193 3.45 -6.92 -19.83
CA GLU A 193 3.91 -6.81 -21.22
C GLU A 193 4.46 -5.40 -21.49
N GLY A 194 5.64 -5.31 -22.11
CA GLY A 194 6.28 -4.04 -22.44
C GLY A 194 6.92 -3.30 -21.27
N SER A 195 6.94 -3.86 -20.05
CA SER A 195 7.60 -3.24 -18.89
C SER A 195 9.11 -3.45 -18.93
N PRO A 196 9.94 -2.38 -19.08
CA PRO A 196 11.40 -2.51 -19.05
C PRO A 196 11.91 -3.06 -17.71
N THR A 197 11.27 -2.68 -16.62
CA THR A 197 11.61 -3.17 -15.27
C THR A 197 11.39 -4.66 -15.14
N LEU A 198 10.28 -5.20 -15.67
CA LEU A 198 10.02 -6.64 -15.62
C LEU A 198 10.91 -7.42 -16.59
N ALA A 199 11.19 -6.88 -17.77
CA ALA A 199 12.13 -7.48 -18.72
C ALA A 199 13.51 -7.68 -18.06
N LYS A 200 14.05 -6.63 -17.42
CA LYS A 200 15.30 -6.72 -16.68
C LYS A 200 15.26 -7.72 -15.50
N ARG A 201 14.14 -7.81 -14.79
CA ARG A 201 13.97 -8.79 -13.71
C ARG A 201 13.89 -10.22 -14.25
N ALA A 202 13.30 -10.43 -15.42
CA ALA A 202 13.17 -11.73 -16.05
C ALA A 202 14.51 -12.38 -16.38
N GLU A 203 15.57 -11.60 -16.60
CA GLU A 203 16.94 -12.08 -16.75
C GLU A 203 17.44 -12.88 -15.54
N GLN A 204 16.81 -12.70 -14.36
CA GLN A 204 17.15 -13.38 -13.11
C GLN A 204 16.11 -14.43 -12.69
N VAL A 205 15.21 -14.85 -13.57
CA VAL A 205 14.11 -15.75 -13.22
C VAL A 205 14.58 -17.07 -12.60
N ASP A 206 15.66 -17.65 -13.11
CA ASP A 206 16.22 -18.91 -12.58
C ASP A 206 16.85 -18.73 -11.19
N TYR A 207 17.42 -17.56 -10.93
CA TYR A 207 17.86 -17.21 -9.58
C TYR A 207 16.66 -17.15 -8.62
N TYR A 208 15.55 -16.49 -9.00
CA TYR A 208 14.36 -16.39 -8.15
C TYR A 208 13.66 -17.73 -7.93
N ARG A 209 13.80 -18.69 -8.86
CA ARG A 209 13.26 -20.06 -8.70
C ARG A 209 14.04 -20.90 -7.69
N THR A 210 15.34 -20.61 -7.55
CA THR A 210 16.25 -21.43 -6.76
C THR A 210 16.70 -20.79 -5.44
N HIS A 211 16.45 -19.49 -5.26
CA HIS A 211 16.83 -18.73 -4.06
C HIS A 211 15.64 -17.99 -3.49
N ASN A 212 15.33 -18.21 -2.23
CA ASN A 212 14.22 -17.58 -1.54
C ASN A 212 14.51 -16.15 -1.10
N MET A 213 15.77 -15.76 -1.06
CA MET A 213 16.23 -14.42 -0.66
C MET A 213 17.22 -13.87 -1.69
N ARG A 214 17.25 -12.55 -1.82
CA ARG A 214 18.22 -11.81 -2.62
C ARG A 214 18.84 -10.68 -1.82
N LYS A 215 20.06 -10.30 -2.18
CA LYS A 215 20.68 -9.11 -1.62
C LYS A 215 20.01 -7.82 -2.10
N ARG A 216 19.97 -6.82 -1.23
CA ARG A 216 19.69 -5.42 -1.53
C ARG A 216 20.74 -4.55 -0.86
N ASP A 217 20.95 -3.37 -1.41
CA ASP A 217 21.84 -2.35 -0.89
C ASP A 217 21.18 -0.97 -0.98
N ARG A 218 21.86 0.04 -0.48
CA ARG A 218 21.37 1.43 -0.52
C ARG A 218 21.11 1.91 -1.94
N GLU A 219 21.98 1.56 -2.89
CA GLU A 219 21.83 1.97 -4.29
C GLU A 219 20.57 1.39 -4.91
N MET A 220 20.29 0.13 -4.67
CA MET A 220 19.04 -0.48 -5.10
C MET A 220 17.82 0.25 -4.52
N ILE A 221 17.83 0.59 -3.20
CA ILE A 221 16.73 1.31 -2.57
C ILE A 221 16.56 2.70 -3.19
N ARG A 222 17.65 3.47 -3.36
CA ARG A 222 17.63 4.77 -4.05
C ARG A 222 17.04 4.66 -5.45
N SER A 223 17.42 3.63 -6.20
CA SER A 223 16.96 3.41 -7.56
C SER A 223 15.45 3.23 -7.68
N ILE A 224 14.77 2.79 -6.63
CA ILE A 224 13.30 2.63 -6.64
C ILE A 224 12.61 3.97 -6.91
N ALA A 225 13.12 5.04 -6.29
CA ALA A 225 12.54 6.37 -6.39
C ALA A 225 13.08 7.22 -7.54
N THR A 226 14.18 6.80 -8.20
CA THR A 226 14.92 7.67 -9.14
C THR A 226 15.02 7.12 -10.56
N ARG A 227 14.89 5.79 -10.77
CA ARG A 227 15.23 5.14 -12.04
C ARG A 227 14.34 5.49 -13.23
N ASP A 228 13.03 5.70 -13.00
CA ASP A 228 12.08 5.88 -14.11
C ASP A 228 11.93 7.36 -14.52
N LYS A 229 12.05 8.26 -13.55
CA LYS A 229 11.98 9.72 -13.76
C LYS A 229 12.97 10.44 -12.85
N PRO A 230 14.23 10.58 -13.26
CA PRO A 230 15.23 11.31 -12.47
C PRO A 230 14.78 12.75 -12.17
N GLY A 231 15.07 13.23 -10.96
CA GLY A 231 14.76 14.61 -10.54
C GLY A 231 13.31 14.84 -10.07
N THR A 232 12.46 13.81 -10.03
CA THR A 232 11.08 13.92 -9.50
C THR A 232 10.94 13.56 -8.03
N SER A 233 11.98 12.98 -7.43
CA SER A 233 12.00 12.58 -6.03
C SER A 233 12.83 13.56 -5.18
N ASP A 234 12.36 13.84 -3.97
CA ASP A 234 13.17 14.59 -3.00
C ASP A 234 14.34 13.72 -2.51
N GLN A 235 15.56 14.16 -2.78
CA GLN A 235 16.78 13.40 -2.46
C GLN A 235 16.90 13.12 -0.95
N ALA A 236 16.50 14.07 -0.07
CA ALA A 236 16.55 13.83 1.36
C ALA A 236 15.56 12.72 1.80
N ALA A 237 14.38 12.67 1.19
CA ALA A 237 13.42 11.58 1.47
C ALA A 237 13.93 10.22 0.97
N VAL A 238 14.61 10.20 -0.18
CA VAL A 238 15.24 8.98 -0.73
C VAL A 238 16.32 8.45 0.20
N GLU A 239 17.18 9.35 0.73
CA GLU A 239 18.24 8.94 1.68
C GLU A 239 17.66 8.43 2.99
N VAL A 240 16.64 9.11 3.55
CA VAL A 240 15.96 8.63 4.76
C VAL A 240 15.32 7.28 4.55
N LEU A 241 14.67 7.05 3.42
CA LEU A 241 14.13 5.73 3.08
C LEU A 241 15.24 4.67 3.05
N ALA A 242 16.37 4.97 2.41
CA ALA A 242 17.49 4.06 2.35
C ALA A 242 18.08 3.76 3.75
N ASP A 243 18.21 4.79 4.61
CA ASP A 243 18.66 4.61 5.98
C ASP A 243 17.75 3.73 6.81
N VAL A 244 16.44 3.97 6.74
CA VAL A 244 15.44 3.20 7.47
C VAL A 244 15.39 1.75 6.99
N GLU A 245 15.42 1.53 5.68
CA GLU A 245 15.34 0.18 5.11
C GLU A 245 16.59 -0.67 5.41
N MET A 246 17.77 -0.07 5.39
CA MET A 246 19.02 -0.80 5.70
C MET A 246 19.13 -1.25 7.16
N GLN A 247 18.34 -0.67 8.08
CA GLN A 247 18.25 -1.17 9.46
C GLN A 247 17.66 -2.59 9.55
N PHE A 248 16.89 -3.01 8.55
CA PHE A 248 16.27 -4.35 8.48
C PHE A 248 17.12 -5.37 7.73
N GLY A 249 18.39 -5.04 7.46
CA GLY A 249 19.35 -5.93 6.79
C GLY A 249 19.40 -5.77 5.28
N ASP A 250 20.28 -6.54 4.68
CA ASP A 250 20.65 -6.48 3.27
C ASP A 250 20.01 -7.58 2.41
N GLN A 251 18.99 -8.26 2.95
CA GLN A 251 18.26 -9.31 2.23
C GLN A 251 16.76 -9.08 2.20
N ILE A 252 16.16 -9.43 1.07
CA ILE A 252 14.71 -9.40 0.84
C ILE A 252 14.26 -10.66 0.12
N PRO A 253 12.98 -11.09 0.31
CA PRO A 253 12.43 -12.26 -0.35
C PRO A 253 12.35 -12.10 -1.87
N THR A 254 12.44 -13.23 -2.59
CA THR A 254 12.37 -13.28 -4.06
C THR A 254 10.98 -13.60 -4.60
N GLY A 255 10.05 -14.10 -3.80
CA GLY A 255 8.79 -14.66 -4.29
C GLY A 255 7.96 -13.68 -5.11
N THR A 256 7.84 -12.43 -4.69
CA THR A 256 7.10 -11.42 -5.47
C THR A 256 7.82 -11.04 -6.77
N TYR A 257 9.14 -11.13 -6.82
CA TYR A 257 9.90 -10.94 -8.07
C TYR A 257 9.62 -12.09 -9.03
N LEU A 258 9.63 -13.34 -8.53
CA LEU A 258 9.29 -14.53 -9.31
C LEU A 258 7.85 -14.42 -9.86
N ASP A 259 6.87 -14.07 -9.02
CA ASP A 259 5.49 -13.94 -9.44
C ASP A 259 5.32 -12.90 -10.56
N MET A 260 5.99 -11.74 -10.43
CA MET A 260 5.90 -10.68 -11.44
C MET A 260 6.56 -11.01 -12.76
N VAL A 261 7.52 -11.95 -12.82
CA VAL A 261 8.20 -12.30 -14.08
C VAL A 261 7.74 -13.63 -14.67
N ALA A 262 7.10 -14.50 -13.88
CA ALA A 262 6.75 -15.84 -14.32
C ALA A 262 5.26 -16.22 -14.16
N ASN A 263 4.52 -15.55 -13.25
CA ASN A 263 3.19 -16.00 -12.83
C ASN A 263 2.06 -14.97 -13.07
N LEU A 264 2.33 -13.84 -13.74
CA LEU A 264 1.28 -12.88 -14.08
C LEU A 264 0.32 -13.44 -15.15
N PRO A 265 -0.96 -13.11 -15.06
CA PRO A 265 -1.62 -12.30 -14.03
C PRO A 265 -1.95 -13.12 -12.78
N VAL A 266 -1.66 -12.58 -11.58
CA VAL A 266 -2.02 -13.19 -10.28
C VAL A 266 -3.37 -12.71 -9.74
N VAL A 267 -3.96 -11.69 -10.37
CA VAL A 267 -5.28 -11.16 -10.03
C VAL A 267 -6.22 -11.36 -11.21
N ASP A 268 -7.33 -12.06 -10.99
CA ASP A 268 -8.43 -12.13 -11.95
C ASP A 268 -9.43 -10.99 -11.65
N PRO A 269 -9.52 -9.96 -12.50
CA PRO A 269 -10.36 -8.79 -12.23
C PRO A 269 -11.85 -9.13 -12.12
N ARG A 270 -12.30 -10.26 -12.71
CA ARG A 270 -13.70 -10.71 -12.61
C ARG A 270 -14.06 -11.19 -11.20
N LYS A 271 -13.08 -11.50 -10.37
CA LYS A 271 -13.27 -11.95 -8.99
C LYS A 271 -13.10 -10.82 -7.97
N VAL A 272 -12.64 -9.65 -8.38
CA VAL A 272 -12.55 -8.46 -7.53
C VAL A 272 -13.90 -7.76 -7.54
N LEU A 273 -14.64 -7.86 -6.45
CA LEU A 273 -16.00 -7.31 -6.32
C LEU A 273 -16.01 -5.88 -5.74
N SER A 274 -14.89 -5.41 -5.24
CA SER A 274 -14.72 -4.07 -4.67
C SER A 274 -14.47 -3.03 -5.76
N PRO A 275 -14.93 -1.77 -5.60
CA PRO A 275 -14.49 -0.66 -6.43
C PRO A 275 -12.96 -0.50 -6.39
N VAL A 276 -12.36 -0.27 -7.55
CA VAL A 276 -10.89 -0.15 -7.73
C VAL A 276 -10.55 1.19 -8.35
N LEU A 277 -9.52 1.85 -7.80
CA LEU A 277 -8.86 3.02 -8.35
C LEU A 277 -7.41 2.67 -8.72
#